data_b094f4131559e828757962502ef784ca
#
_entry.id   b094f4131559e828757962502ef784ca
#
_cell.length_a   1.000
_cell.length_b   1.000
_cell.length_c   1.000
_cell.angle_alpha   90.00
_cell.angle_beta   90.00
_cell.angle_gamma   90.00
#
_symmetry.space_group_name_H-M   'P 1'
#
loop_
_entity.id
_entity.type
_entity.pdbx_description
1 polymer ?
#
loop_
_entity_poly.entity_id
_entity_poly.type
_entity_poly.pdbx_seq_one_letter_code
_entity_poly.pdbx_strand_id
1 'polypeptide(L)'
;MCIRDRYHVGVMHWIIRTLGGALKKILGTSHTESLSASANIFVGQAEAPLVVRPYLAGMTVSELFAVMVGGMASIAGSVMAGYAALGIPLEYLLAASFMAAPGGLLMAKLMEPETQEPVRPERGEGPEQDGYVNLVDAAASGALDGFRMAGAIAAMLIAFIGLIALVNGMLGWAGSVFGVQDLSLEGVLGVVFQPLAWLLGVPWAEANSAGSLIGQKLVLNEFVAYVAYTEVAGEFSPVSSAIVIFALCGFANLSSIAILLGGLGAIAPMRRDEISRFGLRALLAATLSNLMSAALAGLFISLG
;
A
#
# COMPACT_ATOMS: atom_id res chain seq x y z
N MET A 1 -7.48 -10.34 -14.68
CA MET A 1 -8.51 -11.23 -15.23
C MET A 1 -9.53 -11.63 -14.17
N CYS A 2 -9.22 -12.49 -13.22
CA CYS A 2 -10.20 -12.99 -12.23
C CYS A 2 -10.91 -11.93 -11.35
N ILE A 3 -10.34 -10.76 -11.13
CA ILE A 3 -10.97 -9.72 -10.30
C ILE A 3 -12.09 -9.04 -11.09
N ARG A 4 -11.87 -8.67 -12.35
CA ARG A 4 -12.88 -8.00 -13.20
C ARG A 4 -14.07 -8.89 -13.49
N ASP A 5 -13.84 -10.19 -13.75
CA ASP A 5 -14.92 -11.16 -13.94
C ASP A 5 -15.84 -11.21 -12.73
N ARG A 6 -15.25 -11.18 -11.51
CA ARG A 6 -16.00 -11.19 -10.24
C ARG A 6 -16.74 -9.87 -9.98
N TYR A 7 -16.21 -8.73 -10.47
CA TYR A 7 -16.93 -7.46 -10.45
C TYR A 7 -18.14 -7.50 -11.38
N HIS A 8 -17.97 -8.00 -12.62
CA HIS A 8 -19.06 -8.14 -13.59
C HIS A 8 -20.20 -9.03 -13.08
N VAL A 9 -19.88 -10.13 -12.41
CA VAL A 9 -20.87 -11.04 -11.78
C VAL A 9 -21.47 -10.47 -10.49
N GLY A 10 -20.98 -9.34 -9.99
CA GLY A 10 -21.46 -8.68 -8.76
C GLY A 10 -20.97 -9.26 -7.44
N VAL A 11 -20.20 -10.37 -7.47
CA VAL A 11 -19.67 -11.03 -6.26
C VAL A 11 -18.75 -10.10 -5.48
N MET A 12 -17.90 -9.33 -6.17
CA MET A 12 -17.00 -8.39 -5.50
C MET A 12 -17.76 -7.27 -4.80
N HIS A 13 -18.82 -6.73 -5.43
CA HIS A 13 -19.67 -5.72 -4.81
C HIS A 13 -20.32 -6.23 -3.52
N TRP A 14 -20.77 -7.48 -3.52
CA TRP A 14 -21.35 -8.10 -2.34
C TRP A 14 -20.31 -8.28 -1.22
N ILE A 15 -19.10 -8.77 -1.55
CA ILE A 15 -18.00 -8.93 -0.59
C ILE A 15 -17.62 -7.57 0.03
N ILE A 16 -17.35 -6.56 -0.81
CA ILE A 16 -16.94 -5.22 -0.36
C ILE A 16 -18.02 -4.58 0.51
N ARG A 17 -19.29 -4.68 0.15
CA ARG A 17 -20.41 -4.18 0.98
C ARG A 17 -20.54 -4.90 2.31
N THR A 18 -20.34 -6.21 2.33
CA THR A 18 -20.43 -7.01 3.56
C THR A 18 -19.29 -6.68 4.52
N LEU A 19 -18.05 -6.66 4.00
CA LEU A 19 -16.87 -6.28 4.78
C LEU A 19 -16.93 -4.82 5.22
N GLY A 20 -17.33 -3.91 4.34
CA GLY A 20 -17.51 -2.49 4.66
C GLY A 20 -18.59 -2.28 5.72
N GLY A 21 -19.69 -3.03 5.64
CA GLY A 21 -20.73 -3.01 6.68
C GLY A 21 -20.23 -3.51 8.04
N ALA A 22 -19.40 -4.57 8.05
CA ALA A 22 -18.76 -5.08 9.26
C ALA A 22 -17.79 -4.07 9.87
N LEU A 23 -16.89 -3.49 9.05
CA LEU A 23 -15.95 -2.46 9.47
C LEU A 23 -16.68 -1.25 10.06
N LYS A 24 -17.71 -0.74 9.36
CA LYS A 24 -18.53 0.35 9.85
C LYS A 24 -19.14 0.06 11.23
N LYS A 25 -19.66 -1.15 11.43
CA LYS A 25 -20.30 -1.54 12.69
C LYS A 25 -19.31 -1.69 13.85
N ILE A 26 -18.10 -2.20 13.55
CA ILE A 26 -17.07 -2.47 14.56
C ILE A 26 -16.29 -1.19 14.90
N LEU A 27 -15.91 -0.41 13.90
CA LEU A 27 -15.05 0.76 14.07
C LEU A 27 -15.81 2.07 14.21
N GLY A 28 -17.11 2.09 13.92
CA GLY A 28 -17.93 3.32 13.97
C GLY A 28 -17.60 4.34 12.87
N THR A 29 -16.89 3.94 11.82
CA THR A 29 -16.51 4.78 10.67
C THR A 29 -17.68 5.04 9.74
N SER A 30 -17.54 5.98 8.81
CA SER A 30 -18.59 6.27 7.83
C SER A 30 -18.78 5.11 6.82
N HIS A 31 -19.87 5.15 6.07
CA HIS A 31 -20.13 4.13 5.04
C HIS A 31 -19.10 4.18 3.94
N THR A 32 -18.76 5.37 3.48
CA THR A 32 -17.85 5.63 2.37
C THR A 32 -16.42 5.22 2.69
N GLU A 33 -15.92 5.53 3.89
CA GLU A 33 -14.61 5.11 4.38
C GLU A 33 -14.50 3.59 4.48
N SER A 34 -15.49 2.97 5.11
CA SER A 34 -15.52 1.53 5.32
C SER A 34 -15.60 0.77 3.99
N LEU A 35 -16.35 1.32 3.02
CA LEU A 35 -16.46 0.75 1.68
C LEU A 35 -15.14 0.85 0.91
N SER A 36 -14.48 2.03 0.95
CA SER A 36 -13.17 2.23 0.34
C SER A 36 -12.10 1.34 0.97
N ALA A 37 -12.04 1.26 2.30
CA ALA A 37 -11.09 0.42 3.02
C ALA A 37 -11.28 -1.06 2.68
N SER A 38 -12.52 -1.53 2.55
CA SER A 38 -12.82 -2.91 2.13
C SER A 38 -12.44 -3.19 0.69
N ALA A 39 -12.63 -2.22 -0.21
CA ALA A 39 -12.19 -2.33 -1.59
C ALA A 39 -10.66 -2.44 -1.69
N ASN A 40 -9.93 -1.67 -0.91
CA ASN A 40 -8.46 -1.67 -0.87
C ASN A 40 -7.83 -3.02 -0.48
N ILE A 41 -8.57 -3.93 0.16
CA ILE A 41 -8.09 -5.30 0.43
C ILE A 41 -7.83 -6.05 -0.88
N PHE A 42 -8.58 -5.74 -1.94
CA PHE A 42 -8.59 -6.50 -3.19
C PHE A 42 -8.03 -5.73 -4.38
N VAL A 43 -8.22 -4.40 -4.41
CA VAL A 43 -7.84 -3.54 -5.54
C VAL A 43 -6.85 -2.46 -5.10
N GLY A 44 -6.12 -1.90 -6.07
CA GLY A 44 -5.07 -0.92 -5.80
C GLY A 44 -5.59 0.47 -5.46
N GLN A 45 -4.66 1.33 -5.03
CA GLN A 45 -4.93 2.72 -4.62
C GLN A 45 -5.56 3.61 -5.71
N ALA A 46 -5.41 3.27 -6.99
CA ALA A 46 -6.03 3.99 -8.10
C ALA A 46 -7.45 3.49 -8.40
N GLU A 47 -7.77 2.25 -8.06
CA GLU A 47 -9.02 1.58 -8.39
C GLU A 47 -10.04 1.66 -7.25
N ALA A 48 -9.60 1.52 -6.00
CA ALA A 48 -10.49 1.55 -4.85
C ALA A 48 -11.31 2.86 -4.73
N PRO A 49 -10.77 4.05 -5.04
CA PRO A 49 -11.56 5.28 -5.05
C PRO A 49 -12.71 5.28 -6.06
N LEU A 50 -12.66 4.46 -7.13
CA LEU A 50 -13.76 4.33 -8.07
C LEU A 50 -15.02 3.77 -7.41
N VAL A 51 -14.88 2.91 -6.42
CA VAL A 51 -16.01 2.34 -5.66
C VAL A 51 -16.77 3.40 -4.88
N VAL A 52 -16.10 4.49 -4.49
CA VAL A 52 -16.67 5.61 -3.74
C VAL A 52 -16.77 6.89 -4.56
N ARG A 53 -16.56 6.81 -5.88
CA ARG A 53 -16.56 7.95 -6.81
C ARG A 53 -17.78 8.87 -6.67
N PRO A 54 -19.04 8.36 -6.59
CA PRO A 54 -20.21 9.23 -6.45
C PRO A 54 -20.18 10.12 -5.21
N TYR A 55 -19.48 9.68 -4.15
CA TYR A 55 -19.44 10.35 -2.85
C TYR A 55 -18.26 11.30 -2.69
N LEU A 56 -17.21 11.19 -3.54
CA LEU A 56 -15.95 11.95 -3.38
C LEU A 56 -16.15 13.47 -3.30
N ALA A 57 -17.08 14.01 -4.06
CA ALA A 57 -17.35 15.46 -4.06
C ALA A 57 -17.93 15.97 -2.73
N GLY A 58 -18.75 15.15 -2.07
CA GLY A 58 -19.41 15.47 -0.80
C GLY A 58 -18.71 14.90 0.45
N MET A 59 -17.61 14.18 0.31
CA MET A 59 -16.87 13.63 1.44
C MET A 59 -16.35 14.73 2.37
N THR A 60 -16.34 14.46 3.66
CA THR A 60 -15.62 15.29 4.62
C THR A 60 -14.12 15.25 4.37
N VAL A 61 -13.37 16.16 4.95
CA VAL A 61 -11.89 16.14 4.87
C VAL A 61 -11.32 14.86 5.48
N SER A 62 -11.88 14.42 6.60
CA SER A 62 -11.48 13.18 7.28
C SER A 62 -11.78 11.94 6.44
N GLU A 63 -12.94 11.87 5.76
CA GLU A 63 -13.28 10.77 4.86
C GLU A 63 -12.31 10.70 3.66
N LEU A 64 -12.03 11.84 3.02
CA LEU A 64 -11.08 11.90 1.91
C LEU A 64 -9.69 11.45 2.36
N PHE A 65 -9.25 11.92 3.52
CA PHE A 65 -7.96 11.52 4.10
C PHE A 65 -7.92 10.00 4.37
N ALA A 66 -8.99 9.42 4.90
CA ALA A 66 -9.11 7.98 5.13
C ALA A 66 -9.04 7.17 3.81
N VAL A 67 -9.66 7.65 2.74
CA VAL A 67 -9.55 7.05 1.39
C VAL A 67 -8.10 7.07 0.89
N MET A 68 -7.40 8.20 1.06
CA MET A 68 -5.99 8.33 0.67
C MET A 68 -5.08 7.38 1.46
N VAL A 69 -5.25 7.34 2.78
CA VAL A 69 -4.47 6.47 3.68
C VAL A 69 -4.73 4.99 3.36
N GLY A 70 -6.00 4.59 3.22
CA GLY A 70 -6.39 3.22 2.88
C GLY A 70 -5.75 2.75 1.57
N GLY A 71 -5.72 3.61 0.54
CA GLY A 71 -5.09 3.31 -0.74
C GLY A 71 -3.59 3.06 -0.63
N MET A 72 -2.88 3.87 0.16
CA MET A 72 -1.44 3.72 0.36
C MET A 72 -1.07 2.63 1.38
N ALA A 73 -1.92 2.34 2.37
CA ALA A 73 -1.65 1.31 3.38
C ALA A 73 -1.78 -0.12 2.84
N SER A 74 -2.57 -0.32 1.78
CA SER A 74 -2.85 -1.63 1.19
C SER A 74 -2.00 -1.93 -0.04
N ILE A 75 -2.11 -3.16 -0.54
CA ILE A 75 -1.57 -3.59 -1.85
C ILE A 75 -2.70 -4.09 -2.74
N ALA A 76 -2.53 -3.98 -4.06
CA ALA A 76 -3.47 -4.56 -5.00
C ALA A 76 -3.34 -6.09 -5.05
N GLY A 77 -4.46 -6.80 -5.12
CA GLY A 77 -4.46 -8.26 -5.25
C GLY A 77 -3.72 -8.79 -6.49
N SER A 78 -3.69 -8.00 -7.58
CA SER A 78 -2.92 -8.32 -8.77
C SER A 78 -1.41 -8.26 -8.53
N VAL A 79 -0.93 -7.29 -7.76
CA VAL A 79 0.48 -7.12 -7.40
C VAL A 79 0.90 -8.17 -6.36
N MET A 80 -0.01 -8.53 -5.44
CA MET A 80 0.20 -9.60 -4.47
C MET A 80 0.61 -10.92 -5.12
N ALA A 81 0.00 -11.27 -6.27
CA ALA A 81 0.39 -12.45 -7.05
C ALA A 81 1.84 -12.36 -7.55
N GLY A 82 2.31 -11.14 -7.89
CA GLY A 82 3.70 -10.89 -8.26
C GLY A 82 4.66 -11.14 -7.11
N TYR A 83 4.33 -10.68 -5.89
CA TYR A 83 5.16 -10.94 -4.71
C TYR A 83 5.19 -12.42 -4.33
N ALA A 84 4.05 -13.11 -4.43
CA ALA A 84 4.02 -14.55 -4.22
C ALA A 84 4.89 -15.31 -5.24
N ALA A 85 4.96 -14.84 -6.49
CA ALA A 85 5.85 -15.38 -7.51
C ALA A 85 7.35 -15.13 -7.22
N LEU A 86 7.69 -14.08 -6.45
CA LEU A 86 9.04 -13.86 -5.92
C LEU A 86 9.39 -14.77 -4.73
N GLY A 87 8.44 -15.58 -4.25
CA GLY A 87 8.64 -16.48 -3.11
C GLY A 87 8.20 -15.90 -1.76
N ILE A 88 7.53 -14.74 -1.74
CA ILE A 88 6.98 -14.18 -0.49
C ILE A 88 5.75 -15.02 -0.06
N PRO A 89 5.67 -15.48 1.21
CA PRO A 89 4.57 -16.28 1.69
C PRO A 89 3.21 -15.58 1.51
N LEU A 90 2.31 -16.23 0.77
CA LEU A 90 1.01 -15.65 0.42
C LEU A 90 0.12 -15.40 1.66
N GLU A 91 0.23 -16.26 2.68
CA GLU A 91 -0.48 -16.10 3.95
C GLU A 91 -0.13 -14.79 4.67
N TYR A 92 1.13 -14.36 4.64
CA TYR A 92 1.55 -13.08 5.22
C TYR A 92 1.04 -11.90 4.41
N LEU A 93 1.09 -11.99 3.08
CA LEU A 93 0.56 -10.96 2.19
C LEU A 93 -0.96 -10.78 2.36
N LEU A 94 -1.70 -11.88 2.45
CA LEU A 94 -3.14 -11.87 2.71
C LEU A 94 -3.44 -11.25 4.08
N ALA A 95 -2.78 -11.73 5.14
CA ALA A 95 -2.98 -11.19 6.49
C ALA A 95 -2.69 -9.69 6.55
N ALA A 96 -1.57 -9.25 5.98
CA ALA A 96 -1.20 -7.82 5.92
C ALA A 96 -2.24 -6.99 5.16
N SER A 97 -2.75 -7.49 4.03
CA SER A 97 -3.79 -6.81 3.23
C SER A 97 -5.09 -6.65 4.02
N PHE A 98 -5.53 -7.68 4.76
CA PHE A 98 -6.71 -7.58 5.63
C PHE A 98 -6.48 -6.64 6.81
N MET A 99 -5.28 -6.64 7.42
CA MET A 99 -4.92 -5.73 8.51
C MET A 99 -4.80 -4.27 8.07
N ALA A 100 -4.47 -4.03 6.80
CA ALA A 100 -4.36 -2.69 6.24
C ALA A 100 -5.70 -1.91 6.27
N ALA A 101 -6.84 -2.59 6.14
CA ALA A 101 -8.14 -1.93 6.14
C ALA A 101 -8.47 -1.27 7.52
N PRO A 102 -8.53 -2.01 8.64
CA PRO A 102 -8.74 -1.39 9.95
C PRO A 102 -7.55 -0.53 10.40
N GLY A 103 -6.31 -0.94 10.08
CA GLY A 103 -5.11 -0.20 10.44
C GLY A 103 -5.01 1.15 9.75
N GLY A 104 -5.32 1.21 8.46
CA GLY A 104 -5.38 2.45 7.69
C GLY A 104 -6.44 3.40 8.21
N LEU A 105 -7.65 2.89 8.49
CA LEU A 105 -8.72 3.68 9.10
C LEU A 105 -8.34 4.22 10.49
N LEU A 106 -7.72 3.39 11.34
CA LEU A 106 -7.25 3.81 12.66
C LEU A 106 -6.24 4.96 12.55
N MET A 107 -5.20 4.80 11.74
CA MET A 107 -4.17 5.84 11.58
C MET A 107 -4.73 7.10 10.92
N ALA A 108 -5.65 6.96 9.96
CA ALA A 108 -6.33 8.08 9.35
C ALA A 108 -7.11 8.91 10.39
N LYS A 109 -7.91 8.25 11.23
CA LYS A 109 -8.72 8.93 12.25
C LYS A 109 -7.91 9.50 13.41
N LEU A 110 -6.75 8.93 13.73
CA LEU A 110 -5.81 9.51 14.70
C LEU A 110 -5.17 10.78 14.19
N MET A 111 -4.85 10.86 12.87
CA MET A 111 -4.18 12.01 12.28
C MET A 111 -5.14 13.09 11.76
N GLU A 112 -6.32 12.70 11.31
CA GLU A 112 -7.39 13.60 10.83
C GLU A 112 -8.74 13.13 11.37
N PRO A 113 -9.08 13.49 12.64
CA PRO A 113 -10.34 13.12 13.27
C PRO A 113 -11.54 13.69 12.52
N GLU A 114 -12.68 12.98 12.58
CA GLU A 114 -13.92 13.48 11.99
C GLU A 114 -14.49 14.64 12.81
N THR A 115 -14.66 15.78 12.18
CA THR A 115 -15.21 17.00 12.79
C THR A 115 -16.48 17.50 12.09
N GLN A 116 -16.88 16.81 11.02
CA GLN A 116 -18.04 17.16 10.20
C GLN A 116 -19.02 15.98 10.18
N GLU A 117 -20.25 16.22 9.78
CA GLU A 117 -21.21 15.13 9.56
C GLU A 117 -21.02 14.51 8.17
N PRO A 118 -20.62 13.24 8.05
CA PRO A 118 -20.52 12.54 6.77
C PRO A 118 -21.85 12.54 6.02
N VAL A 119 -21.80 12.85 4.73
CA VAL A 119 -22.98 12.80 3.86
C VAL A 119 -23.45 11.35 3.75
N ARG A 120 -24.71 11.11 4.09
CA ARG A 120 -25.30 9.77 3.95
C ARG A 120 -25.60 9.52 2.47
N PRO A 121 -25.16 8.40 1.89
CA PRO A 121 -25.52 8.02 0.53
C PRO A 121 -27.03 7.94 0.38
N GLU A 122 -27.60 8.57 -0.65
CA GLU A 122 -29.00 8.38 -0.99
C GLU A 122 -29.23 6.94 -1.46
N ARG A 123 -30.40 6.37 -1.11
CA ARG A 123 -30.76 5.00 -1.52
C ARG A 123 -30.88 4.96 -3.06
N GLY A 124 -29.94 4.32 -3.72
CA GLY A 124 -29.95 4.13 -5.19
C GLY A 124 -28.63 4.46 -5.88
N GLU A 125 -27.75 5.24 -5.25
CA GLU A 125 -26.42 5.48 -5.79
C GLU A 125 -25.52 4.29 -5.45
N GLY A 126 -25.47 3.34 -6.37
CA GLY A 126 -24.49 2.25 -6.37
C GLY A 126 -23.25 2.64 -7.19
N PRO A 127 -22.09 1.99 -6.98
CA PRO A 127 -20.97 2.15 -7.90
C PRO A 127 -21.46 1.89 -9.33
N GLU A 128 -21.03 2.77 -10.27
CA GLU A 128 -21.26 2.54 -11.69
C GLU A 128 -20.79 1.12 -12.03
N GLN A 129 -21.69 0.33 -12.63
CA GLN A 129 -21.31 -0.98 -13.15
C GLN A 129 -20.29 -0.75 -14.27
N ASP A 130 -19.15 -1.41 -14.18
CA ASP A 130 -18.19 -1.46 -15.28
C ASP A 130 -18.91 -1.85 -16.55
N GLY A 131 -18.85 -0.99 -17.58
CA GLY A 131 -19.63 -1.12 -18.81
C GLY A 131 -19.19 -2.25 -19.74
N TYR A 132 -18.81 -3.42 -19.18
CA TYR A 132 -18.49 -4.61 -19.98
C TYR A 132 -19.75 -5.23 -20.57
N VAL A 133 -19.71 -5.51 -21.87
CA VAL A 133 -20.84 -6.08 -22.61
C VAL A 133 -21.12 -7.53 -22.16
N ASN A 134 -20.08 -8.26 -21.80
CA ASN A 134 -20.19 -9.67 -21.36
C ASN A 134 -18.93 -10.13 -20.62
N LEU A 135 -18.97 -11.37 -20.08
CA LEU A 135 -17.89 -11.97 -19.33
C LEU A 135 -16.58 -12.09 -20.13
N VAL A 136 -16.68 -12.36 -21.44
CA VAL A 136 -15.50 -12.48 -22.33
C VAL A 136 -14.82 -11.13 -22.51
N ASP A 137 -15.60 -10.05 -22.65
CA ASP A 137 -15.11 -8.69 -22.74
C ASP A 137 -14.43 -8.26 -21.44
N ALA A 138 -15.03 -8.57 -20.28
CA ALA A 138 -14.43 -8.35 -18.97
C ALA A 138 -13.09 -9.11 -18.81
N ALA A 139 -13.05 -10.36 -19.24
CA ALA A 139 -11.86 -11.20 -19.19
C ALA A 139 -10.74 -10.67 -20.11
N ALA A 140 -11.08 -10.32 -21.35
CA ALA A 140 -10.14 -9.76 -22.32
C ALA A 140 -9.55 -8.43 -21.84
N SER A 141 -10.40 -7.52 -21.35
CA SER A 141 -9.96 -6.25 -20.76
C SER A 141 -9.07 -6.45 -19.55
N GLY A 142 -9.42 -7.40 -18.67
CA GLY A 142 -8.61 -7.75 -17.52
C GLY A 142 -7.23 -8.34 -17.89
N ALA A 143 -7.15 -9.12 -18.96
CA ALA A 143 -5.90 -9.66 -19.49
C ALA A 143 -4.99 -8.55 -20.06
N LEU A 144 -5.58 -7.60 -20.82
CA LEU A 144 -4.86 -6.43 -21.35
C LEU A 144 -4.30 -5.53 -20.24
N ASP A 145 -5.08 -5.28 -19.19
CA ASP A 145 -4.61 -4.48 -18.05
C ASP A 145 -3.53 -5.19 -17.26
N GLY A 146 -3.66 -6.51 -17.07
CA GLY A 146 -2.59 -7.32 -16.47
C GLY A 146 -1.29 -7.24 -17.26
N PHE A 147 -1.36 -7.31 -18.58
CA PHE A 147 -0.19 -7.15 -19.45
C PHE A 147 0.43 -5.74 -19.37
N ARG A 148 -0.41 -4.70 -19.40
CA ARG A 148 0.06 -3.30 -19.23
C ARG A 148 0.71 -3.10 -17.86
N MET A 149 0.14 -3.66 -16.80
CA MET A 149 0.69 -3.61 -15.46
C MET A 149 2.04 -4.32 -15.38
N ALA A 150 2.16 -5.51 -15.91
CA ALA A 150 3.42 -6.25 -15.96
C ALA A 150 4.51 -5.47 -16.72
N GLY A 151 4.16 -4.89 -17.87
CA GLY A 151 5.06 -4.02 -18.64
C GLY A 151 5.48 -2.76 -17.86
N ALA A 152 4.54 -2.12 -17.18
CA ALA A 152 4.84 -0.94 -16.35
C ALA A 152 5.77 -1.29 -15.17
N ILE A 153 5.53 -2.42 -14.49
CA ILE A 153 6.38 -2.91 -13.40
C ILE A 153 7.79 -3.21 -13.92
N ALA A 154 7.91 -3.90 -15.04
CA ALA A 154 9.22 -4.20 -15.64
C ALA A 154 9.99 -2.92 -15.99
N ALA A 155 9.33 -1.96 -16.65
CA ALA A 155 9.94 -0.67 -16.99
C ALA A 155 10.38 0.11 -15.73
N MET A 156 9.52 0.11 -14.69
CA MET A 156 9.81 0.76 -13.41
C MET A 156 11.00 0.11 -12.70
N LEU A 157 11.09 -1.22 -12.67
CA LEU A 157 12.23 -1.94 -12.09
C LEU A 157 13.54 -1.58 -12.80
N ILE A 158 13.56 -1.60 -14.15
CA ILE A 158 14.75 -1.21 -14.92
C ILE A 158 15.17 0.22 -14.58
N ALA A 159 14.23 1.15 -14.51
CA ALA A 159 14.51 2.55 -14.19
C ALA A 159 15.04 2.71 -12.75
N PHE A 160 14.43 2.04 -11.75
CA PHE A 160 14.86 2.14 -10.37
C PHE A 160 16.19 1.44 -10.10
N ILE A 161 16.44 0.26 -10.69
CA ILE A 161 17.75 -0.41 -10.59
C ILE A 161 18.85 0.49 -11.18
N GLY A 162 18.60 1.12 -12.35
CA GLY A 162 19.52 2.08 -12.93
C GLY A 162 19.74 3.31 -12.06
N LEU A 163 18.68 3.85 -11.45
CA LEU A 163 18.76 4.99 -10.54
C LEU A 163 19.56 4.64 -9.27
N ILE A 164 19.30 3.48 -8.67
CA ILE A 164 20.03 2.98 -7.49
C ILE A 164 21.52 2.83 -7.83
N ALA A 165 21.83 2.22 -8.96
CA ALA A 165 23.21 2.07 -9.41
C ALA A 165 23.92 3.42 -9.61
N LEU A 166 23.22 4.42 -10.17
CA LEU A 166 23.72 5.79 -10.32
C LEU A 166 23.99 6.44 -8.95
N VAL A 167 23.01 6.37 -8.04
CA VAL A 167 23.13 6.92 -6.67
C VAL A 167 24.27 6.23 -5.93
N ASN A 168 24.38 4.90 -6.01
CA ASN A 168 25.45 4.15 -5.37
C ASN A 168 26.82 4.50 -5.97
N GLY A 169 26.91 4.74 -7.28
CA GLY A 169 28.12 5.24 -7.93
C GLY A 169 28.55 6.61 -7.40
N MET A 170 27.59 7.54 -7.23
CA MET A 170 27.84 8.86 -6.65
C MET A 170 28.25 8.78 -5.17
N LEU A 171 27.56 7.97 -4.38
CA LEU A 171 27.87 7.76 -2.96
C LEU A 171 29.24 7.08 -2.78
N GLY A 172 29.56 6.06 -3.56
CA GLY A 172 30.85 5.39 -3.55
C GLY A 172 32.01 6.32 -3.91
N TRP A 173 31.81 7.17 -4.93
CA TRP A 173 32.79 8.21 -5.29
C TRP A 173 32.97 9.21 -4.12
N ALA A 174 31.89 9.74 -3.56
CA ALA A 174 31.95 10.66 -2.42
C ALA A 174 32.60 9.97 -1.19
N GLY A 175 32.22 8.73 -0.90
CA GLY A 175 32.80 7.93 0.19
C GLY A 175 34.31 7.80 0.03
N SER A 176 34.81 7.52 -1.20
CA SER A 176 36.24 7.40 -1.46
C SER A 176 37.02 8.69 -1.18
N VAL A 177 36.40 9.86 -1.44
CA VAL A 177 37.02 11.18 -1.15
C VAL A 177 37.14 11.41 0.37
N PHE A 178 36.18 10.92 1.16
CA PHE A 178 36.17 11.11 2.62
C PHE A 178 36.74 9.89 3.39
N GLY A 179 37.27 8.88 2.71
CA GLY A 179 37.84 7.68 3.33
C GLY A 179 36.81 6.71 3.90
N VAL A 180 35.54 6.85 3.52
CA VAL A 180 34.46 5.91 3.86
C VAL A 180 34.32 4.90 2.72
N GLN A 181 34.64 3.63 3.01
CA GLN A 181 34.52 2.55 2.02
C GLN A 181 33.07 2.05 1.96
N ASP A 182 32.65 1.61 0.77
CA ASP A 182 31.35 0.95 0.54
C ASP A 182 30.11 1.78 0.92
N LEU A 183 30.18 3.11 0.77
CA LEU A 183 29.02 3.96 0.99
C LEU A 183 27.98 3.71 -0.11
N SER A 184 26.81 3.22 0.28
CA SER A 184 25.69 2.89 -0.60
C SER A 184 24.37 3.44 -0.08
N LEU A 185 23.37 3.56 -0.94
CA LEU A 185 22.01 3.96 -0.57
C LEU A 185 21.42 2.99 0.46
N GLU A 186 21.58 1.70 0.23
CA GLU A 186 21.11 0.63 1.11
C GLU A 186 21.77 0.74 2.49
N GLY A 187 23.08 0.99 2.53
CA GLY A 187 23.82 1.19 3.79
C GLY A 187 23.33 2.41 4.56
N VAL A 188 23.14 3.54 3.87
CA VAL A 188 22.62 4.77 4.49
C VAL A 188 21.20 4.54 5.04
N LEU A 189 20.31 3.96 4.23
CA LEU A 189 18.95 3.65 4.66
C LEU A 189 18.94 2.64 5.80
N GLY A 190 19.82 1.65 5.75
CA GLY A 190 20.03 0.68 6.83
C GLY A 190 20.27 1.38 8.16
N VAL A 191 21.29 2.24 8.22
CA VAL A 191 21.64 2.99 9.45
C VAL A 191 20.50 3.91 9.92
N VAL A 192 19.85 4.63 9.00
CA VAL A 192 18.77 5.58 9.34
C VAL A 192 17.55 4.86 9.90
N PHE A 193 17.18 3.72 9.31
CA PHE A 193 15.96 2.98 9.69
C PHE A 193 16.23 1.82 10.66
N GLN A 194 17.48 1.52 11.01
CA GLN A 194 17.84 0.49 11.99
C GLN A 194 17.14 0.65 13.34
N PRO A 195 17.08 1.86 13.95
CA PRO A 195 16.36 2.03 15.22
C PRO A 195 14.85 1.75 15.07
N LEU A 196 14.26 2.09 13.92
CA LEU A 196 12.86 1.81 13.65
C LEU A 196 12.61 0.30 13.52
N ALA A 197 13.46 -0.42 12.79
CA ALA A 197 13.37 -1.88 12.68
C ALA A 197 13.49 -2.57 14.05
N TRP A 198 14.40 -2.09 14.88
CA TRP A 198 14.56 -2.58 16.25
C TRP A 198 13.30 -2.32 17.10
N LEU A 199 12.71 -1.14 17.02
CA LEU A 199 11.45 -0.82 17.72
C LEU A 199 10.28 -1.72 17.29
N LEU A 200 10.30 -2.24 16.07
CA LEU A 200 9.30 -3.21 15.59
C LEU A 200 9.51 -4.62 16.15
N GLY A 201 10.61 -4.87 16.85
CA GLY A 201 10.93 -6.17 17.42
C GLY A 201 11.99 -6.97 16.67
N VAL A 202 12.64 -6.40 15.66
CA VAL A 202 13.77 -7.04 14.95
C VAL A 202 15.01 -6.98 15.85
N PRO A 203 15.73 -8.10 16.09
CA PRO A 203 16.99 -8.09 16.81
C PRO A 203 18.00 -7.11 16.21
N TRP A 204 18.81 -6.44 17.06
CA TRP A 204 19.76 -5.41 16.60
C TRP A 204 20.72 -5.91 15.51
N ALA A 205 21.11 -7.19 15.59
CA ALA A 205 21.98 -7.81 14.60
C ALA A 205 21.37 -7.87 13.19
N GLU A 206 20.04 -8.00 13.09
CA GLU A 206 19.27 -8.08 11.83
C GLU A 206 18.66 -6.71 11.45
N ALA A 207 18.65 -5.76 12.40
CA ALA A 207 17.90 -4.51 12.28
C ALA A 207 18.45 -3.57 11.19
N ASN A 208 19.74 -3.67 10.84
CA ASN A 208 20.31 -2.88 9.75
C ASN A 208 19.76 -3.33 8.39
N SER A 209 19.78 -4.64 8.09
CA SER A 209 19.22 -5.20 6.85
C SER A 209 17.71 -4.94 6.77
N ALA A 210 16.96 -5.13 7.86
CA ALA A 210 15.53 -4.83 7.92
C ALA A 210 15.25 -3.32 7.71
N GLY A 211 16.03 -2.46 8.33
CA GLY A 211 15.95 -1.00 8.17
C GLY A 211 16.22 -0.56 6.74
N SER A 212 17.21 -1.15 6.09
CA SER A 212 17.51 -0.92 4.67
C SER A 212 16.29 -1.19 3.79
N LEU A 213 15.64 -2.34 3.98
CA LEU A 213 14.45 -2.73 3.22
C LEU A 213 13.26 -1.79 3.47
N ILE A 214 13.01 -1.41 4.73
CA ILE A 214 11.96 -0.44 5.09
C ILE A 214 12.25 0.93 4.44
N GLY A 215 13.50 1.37 4.48
CA GLY A 215 13.94 2.60 3.84
C GLY A 215 13.78 2.57 2.31
N GLN A 216 14.19 1.48 1.66
CA GLN A 216 14.00 1.28 0.22
C GLN A 216 12.52 1.33 -0.17
N LYS A 217 11.64 0.67 0.61
CA LYS A 217 10.19 0.75 0.39
C LYS A 217 9.69 2.19 0.42
N LEU A 218 10.08 2.96 1.42
CA LEU A 218 9.60 4.31 1.63
C LEU A 218 10.09 5.29 0.55
N VAL A 219 11.36 5.20 0.17
CA VAL A 219 12.02 6.11 -0.78
C VAL A 219 11.73 5.73 -2.23
N LEU A 220 11.77 4.44 -2.53
CA LEU A 220 11.56 3.88 -3.87
C LEU A 220 10.14 3.33 -3.98
N ASN A 221 9.98 2.05 -3.72
CA ASN A 221 8.68 1.36 -3.62
C ASN A 221 8.85 -0.04 -2.98
N GLU A 222 7.71 -0.64 -2.64
CA GLU A 222 7.66 -1.96 -2.01
C GLU A 222 8.12 -3.09 -2.94
N PHE A 223 7.96 -2.94 -4.26
CA PHE A 223 8.37 -3.99 -5.21
C PHE A 223 9.89 -4.15 -5.23
N VAL A 224 10.62 -3.03 -5.32
CA VAL A 224 12.09 -3.02 -5.24
C VAL A 224 12.55 -3.59 -3.90
N ALA A 225 11.91 -3.20 -2.80
CA ALA A 225 12.23 -3.69 -1.47
C ALA A 225 11.98 -5.21 -1.33
N TYR A 226 10.91 -5.76 -1.95
CA TYR A 226 10.68 -7.20 -1.96
C TYR A 226 11.71 -7.96 -2.80
N VAL A 227 12.13 -7.41 -3.95
CA VAL A 227 13.23 -8.01 -4.73
C VAL A 227 14.50 -8.05 -3.90
N ALA A 228 14.88 -6.94 -3.27
CA ALA A 228 16.04 -6.89 -2.38
C ALA A 228 15.89 -7.85 -1.16
N TYR A 229 14.66 -7.96 -0.60
CA TYR A 229 14.39 -8.93 0.48
C TYR A 229 14.71 -10.36 0.06
N THR A 230 14.39 -10.77 -1.18
CA THR A 230 14.66 -12.15 -1.63
C THR A 230 16.14 -12.52 -1.64
N GLU A 231 17.02 -11.53 -1.76
CA GLU A 231 18.47 -11.72 -1.74
C GLU A 231 19.02 -11.96 -0.33
N VAL A 232 18.37 -11.35 0.69
CA VAL A 232 18.81 -11.38 2.09
C VAL A 232 17.84 -12.15 3.01
N ALA A 233 16.82 -12.81 2.46
CA ALA A 233 15.80 -13.51 3.25
C ALA A 233 16.37 -14.56 4.21
N GLY A 234 17.46 -15.21 3.83
CA GLY A 234 18.16 -16.21 4.65
C GLY A 234 18.89 -15.65 5.86
N GLU A 235 19.06 -14.34 5.98
CA GLU A 235 19.71 -13.66 7.10
C GLU A 235 18.74 -13.39 8.25
N PHE A 236 17.43 -13.46 8.00
CA PHE A 236 16.40 -13.14 8.98
C PHE A 236 15.91 -14.36 9.75
N SER A 237 15.72 -14.19 11.05
CA SER A 237 14.93 -15.11 11.86
C SER A 237 13.46 -15.14 11.37
N PRO A 238 12.69 -16.22 11.66
CA PRO A 238 11.31 -16.31 11.23
C PRO A 238 10.44 -15.13 11.68
N VAL A 239 10.67 -14.61 12.88
CA VAL A 239 9.97 -13.44 13.43
C VAL A 239 10.35 -12.18 12.67
N SER A 240 11.64 -11.94 12.45
CA SER A 240 12.11 -10.77 11.68
C SER A 240 11.65 -10.79 10.25
N SER A 241 11.67 -11.96 9.61
CA SER A 241 11.16 -12.17 8.26
C SER A 241 9.69 -11.76 8.16
N ALA A 242 8.85 -12.20 9.10
CA ALA A 242 7.45 -11.79 9.13
C ALA A 242 7.30 -10.27 9.34
N ILE A 243 8.02 -9.68 10.31
CA ILE A 243 7.98 -8.23 10.55
C ILE A 243 8.32 -7.47 9.27
N VAL A 244 9.41 -7.85 8.59
CA VAL A 244 9.84 -7.21 7.34
C VAL A 244 8.77 -7.35 6.26
N ILE A 245 8.25 -8.57 6.02
CA ILE A 245 7.23 -8.81 4.99
C ILE A 245 5.99 -7.94 5.24
N PHE A 246 5.51 -7.86 6.48
CA PHE A 246 4.36 -7.02 6.82
C PHE A 246 4.67 -5.52 6.70
N ALA A 247 5.86 -5.07 7.09
CA ALA A 247 6.28 -3.68 6.97
C ALA A 247 6.37 -3.25 5.49
N LEU A 248 6.78 -4.14 4.60
CA LEU A 248 6.85 -3.89 3.16
C LEU A 248 5.47 -3.90 2.48
N CYS A 249 4.48 -4.61 3.06
CA CYS A 249 3.18 -4.86 2.45
C CYS A 249 2.29 -3.60 2.46
N GLY A 250 2.48 -2.73 1.48
CA GLY A 250 1.66 -1.53 1.29
C GLY A 250 2.34 -0.54 0.34
N PHE A 251 1.52 0.20 -0.40
CA PHE A 251 1.96 1.23 -1.35
C PHE A 251 2.45 2.54 -0.69
N ALA A 252 2.75 2.50 0.60
CA ALA A 252 3.22 3.67 1.34
C ALA A 252 4.67 4.02 0.96
N ASN A 253 4.83 4.78 -0.14
CA ASN A 253 6.09 5.29 -0.66
C ASN A 253 5.89 6.68 -1.30
N LEU A 254 6.99 7.39 -1.56
CA LEU A 254 6.94 8.75 -2.11
C LEU A 254 6.25 8.83 -3.47
N SER A 255 6.41 7.82 -4.32
CA SER A 255 5.80 7.79 -5.66
C SER A 255 4.28 7.65 -5.60
N SER A 256 3.75 7.03 -4.55
CA SER A 256 2.31 6.86 -4.34
C SER A 256 1.56 8.17 -4.15
N ILE A 257 2.22 9.23 -3.67
CA ILE A 257 1.62 10.57 -3.62
C ILE A 257 1.27 11.06 -5.04
N ALA A 258 2.20 10.86 -5.99
CA ALA A 258 1.97 11.24 -7.38
C ALA A 258 0.87 10.36 -8.03
N ILE A 259 0.82 9.07 -7.70
CA ILE A 259 -0.22 8.14 -8.18
C ILE A 259 -1.60 8.58 -7.66
N LEU A 260 -1.71 8.94 -6.38
CA LEU A 260 -2.97 9.46 -5.82
C LEU A 260 -3.38 10.78 -6.46
N LEU A 261 -2.46 11.71 -6.66
CA LEU A 261 -2.73 12.98 -7.35
C LEU A 261 -3.19 12.77 -8.80
N GLY A 262 -2.61 11.78 -9.48
CA GLY A 262 -3.02 11.40 -10.83
C GLY A 262 -4.37 10.69 -10.86
N GLY A 263 -4.57 9.69 -10.03
CA GLY A 263 -5.77 8.86 -9.99
C GLY A 263 -6.96 9.56 -9.31
N LEU A 264 -6.84 9.82 -8.02
CA LEU A 264 -7.92 10.43 -7.23
C LEU A 264 -8.19 11.88 -7.68
N GLY A 265 -7.13 12.64 -8.03
CA GLY A 265 -7.26 13.99 -8.55
C GLY A 265 -7.93 14.07 -9.93
N ALA A 266 -7.85 13.02 -10.76
CA ALA A 266 -8.57 12.93 -12.01
C ALA A 266 -10.07 12.62 -11.79
N ILE A 267 -10.39 11.81 -10.77
CA ILE A 267 -11.78 11.46 -10.42
C ILE A 267 -12.49 12.63 -9.72
N ALA A 268 -11.78 13.39 -8.86
CA ALA A 268 -12.29 14.52 -8.10
C ALA A 268 -11.43 15.77 -8.31
N PRO A 269 -11.47 16.42 -9.49
CA PRO A 269 -10.59 17.55 -9.83
C PRO A 269 -10.76 18.75 -8.87
N MET A 270 -11.98 18.95 -8.35
CA MET A 270 -12.28 20.02 -7.39
C MET A 270 -11.62 19.83 -6.02
N ARG A 271 -11.16 18.63 -5.69
CA ARG A 271 -10.50 18.30 -4.42
C ARG A 271 -8.99 18.12 -4.58
N ARG A 272 -8.41 18.41 -5.74
CA ARG A 272 -7.00 18.19 -6.06
C ARG A 272 -6.05 18.90 -5.10
N ASP A 273 -6.37 20.13 -4.69
CA ASP A 273 -5.55 20.91 -3.76
C ASP A 273 -5.50 20.25 -2.36
N GLU A 274 -6.64 19.72 -1.90
CA GLU A 274 -6.70 19.00 -0.64
C GLU A 274 -5.88 17.70 -0.70
N ILE A 275 -6.01 16.93 -1.78
CA ILE A 275 -5.24 15.71 -2.02
C ILE A 275 -3.75 16.02 -1.99
N SER A 276 -3.32 17.11 -2.63
CA SER A 276 -1.92 17.53 -2.64
C SER A 276 -1.42 17.89 -1.23
N ARG A 277 -2.20 18.65 -0.47
CA ARG A 277 -1.84 19.08 0.89
C ARG A 277 -1.73 17.90 1.86
N PHE A 278 -2.56 16.90 1.71
CA PHE A 278 -2.57 15.71 2.57
C PHE A 278 -1.58 14.63 2.15
N GLY A 279 -0.96 14.70 0.97
CA GLY A 279 -0.15 13.63 0.41
C GLY A 279 0.92 13.08 1.38
N LEU A 280 1.77 13.94 1.95
CA LEU A 280 2.80 13.51 2.92
C LEU A 280 2.21 13.01 4.24
N ARG A 281 1.13 13.62 4.74
CA ARG A 281 0.46 13.16 5.96
C ARG A 281 -0.19 11.80 5.76
N ALA A 282 -0.82 11.58 4.60
CA ALA A 282 -1.40 10.29 4.25
C ALA A 282 -0.34 9.22 4.06
N LEU A 283 0.81 9.55 3.47
CA LEU A 283 1.97 8.66 3.39
C LEU A 283 2.45 8.24 4.80
N LEU A 284 2.57 9.21 5.71
CA LEU A 284 2.98 8.92 7.09
C LEU A 284 1.96 8.02 7.80
N ALA A 285 0.67 8.31 7.69
CA ALA A 285 -0.40 7.50 8.28
C ALA A 285 -0.40 6.06 7.74
N ALA A 286 -0.25 5.91 6.42
CA ALA A 286 -0.19 4.60 5.77
C ALA A 286 1.08 3.82 6.19
N THR A 287 2.23 4.49 6.28
CA THR A 287 3.46 3.90 6.80
C THR A 287 3.27 3.40 8.22
N LEU A 288 2.71 4.22 9.12
CA LEU A 288 2.43 3.82 10.51
C LEU A 288 1.46 2.64 10.58
N SER A 289 0.46 2.56 9.69
CA SER A 289 -0.43 1.41 9.57
C SER A 289 0.32 0.12 9.21
N ASN A 290 1.21 0.18 8.23
CA ASN A 290 2.02 -0.99 7.85
C ASN A 290 2.99 -1.41 8.97
N LEU A 291 3.64 -0.45 9.63
CA LEU A 291 4.56 -0.73 10.76
C LEU A 291 3.81 -1.29 11.96
N MET A 292 2.60 -0.81 12.27
CA MET A 292 1.74 -1.38 13.30
C MET A 292 1.38 -2.84 12.98
N SER A 293 0.99 -3.13 11.74
CA SER A 293 0.70 -4.49 11.31
C SER A 293 1.93 -5.40 11.43
N ALA A 294 3.12 -4.89 11.08
CA ALA A 294 4.39 -5.58 11.23
C ALA A 294 4.72 -5.91 12.70
N ALA A 295 4.57 -4.92 13.59
CA ALA A 295 4.80 -5.12 15.03
C ALA A 295 3.84 -6.16 15.63
N LEU A 296 2.56 -6.12 15.25
CA LEU A 296 1.56 -7.11 15.67
C LEU A 296 1.90 -8.50 15.14
N ALA A 297 2.29 -8.62 13.86
CA ALA A 297 2.70 -9.91 13.30
C ALA A 297 3.91 -10.49 14.05
N GLY A 298 4.94 -9.68 14.30
CA GLY A 298 6.10 -10.09 15.09
C GLY A 298 5.72 -10.54 16.50
N LEU A 299 4.84 -9.79 17.18
CA LEU A 299 4.36 -10.14 18.51
C LEU A 299 3.64 -11.50 18.52
N PHE A 300 2.66 -11.71 17.62
CA PHE A 300 1.89 -12.94 17.60
C PHE A 300 2.73 -14.16 17.22
N ILE A 301 3.66 -14.02 16.28
CA ILE A 301 4.57 -15.13 15.90
C ILE A 301 5.55 -15.45 17.03
N SER A 302 5.95 -14.45 17.82
CA SER A 302 6.84 -14.70 18.97
C SER A 302 6.17 -15.38 20.17
N LEU A 303 4.83 -15.36 20.22
CA LEU A 303 4.02 -15.97 21.28
C LEU A 303 3.54 -17.39 20.96
N GLY A 304 3.55 -17.80 19.70
CA GLY A 304 3.12 -19.12 19.22
C GLY A 304 4.25 -20.00 18.83
#